data_5f4414d69372d232e20a2c5b9ec39717
#
_entry.id   5f4414d69372d232e20a2c5b9ec39717
#
_cell.length_a   1.000
_cell.length_b   1.000
_cell.length_c   1.000
_cell.angle_alpha   90.00
_cell.angle_beta   90.00
_cell.angle_gamma   90.00
#
_symmetry.space_group_name_H-M   'P 1'
#
loop_
_entity.id
_entity.type
_entity.pdbx_description
1 polymer ?
#
loop_
_entity_poly.entity_id
_entity_poly.type
_entity_poly.pdbx_seq_one_letter_code
_entity_poly.pdbx_strand_id
1 'polypeptide(L)'
;MPSANRSESSPWTLGYCTNIHPGVEVDEICKNLQTISAEVARRRGGKPRRLPIGLWIASTAAVQLRRHGMQPLIDTLAKHQLLPYTVNGFPYDNFHQDRVKHDVYQPAWWTDERLIYTRDLAKILGELLPENVTTGTISTLPLGWPKQIDVEATEDNANGTGQTVWRAVNEEELHHIGTNFRRLAEDMRMLEDRTGKRIVIAIEPEPGCLLERSQQVVDWFNEQLPDPTHRRYIGVCHDICHAAVMMEDQREVLTRYADAGIVLGKVQVSSAIVADWKDILSTDREAALDQLRRLAEDRYLHQTGRLTGNGDFVLAEDLPDLLGSPPADDQRWVVHFHVPIFLERFGHLETTHNQIKPTLEAIIDLTTRGNDAKAKGLKNLEFTGHWEVETYAWSVFPDSLRQGDLAIEDEMTRDQAMARDIAHELDWFESCLTR
;
A
#
# COMPACT_ATOMS: atom_id res chain seq x y z
N MET A 1 -7.72 27.54 40.27
CA MET A 1 -8.22 26.51 39.38
C MET A 1 -7.13 26.27 38.33
N PRO A 2 -6.46 25.12 38.27
CA PRO A 2 -5.47 24.87 37.23
C PRO A 2 -6.21 24.48 35.96
N SER A 3 -5.87 25.16 34.85
CA SER A 3 -6.31 24.87 33.51
C SER A 3 -5.90 23.44 33.13
N ALA A 4 -6.88 22.59 32.82
CA ALA A 4 -6.65 21.30 32.24
C ALA A 4 -5.94 21.48 30.89
N ASN A 5 -4.67 21.13 30.82
CA ASN A 5 -3.99 20.85 29.56
C ASN A 5 -4.72 19.68 28.89
N ARG A 6 -5.61 19.99 27.95
CA ARG A 6 -5.96 19.04 26.89
C ARG A 6 -4.70 18.93 26.03
N SER A 7 -3.95 17.86 26.17
CA SER A 7 -3.08 17.40 25.09
C SER A 7 -4.03 17.14 23.91
N GLU A 8 -4.03 18.03 22.92
CA GLU A 8 -4.67 17.75 21.64
C GLU A 8 -4.02 16.48 21.09
N SER A 9 -4.73 15.36 21.17
CA SER A 9 -4.33 14.14 20.50
C SER A 9 -4.29 14.47 19.01
N SER A 10 -3.15 14.24 18.37
CA SER A 10 -3.03 14.37 16.91
C SER A 10 -4.24 13.69 16.24
N PRO A 11 -4.89 14.32 15.25
CA PRO A 11 -5.96 13.69 14.50
C PRO A 11 -5.47 12.51 13.66
N TRP A 12 -4.16 12.26 13.65
CA TRP A 12 -3.48 11.28 12.82
C TRP A 12 -2.95 10.11 13.63
N THR A 13 -3.07 8.89 13.08
CA THR A 13 -2.40 7.69 13.57
C THR A 13 -1.33 7.31 12.56
N LEU A 14 -0.07 7.28 13.01
CA LEU A 14 1.09 6.91 12.21
C LEU A 14 1.70 5.62 12.72
N GLY A 15 1.76 4.62 11.87
CA GLY A 15 2.45 3.35 12.11
C GLY A 15 3.16 2.85 10.86
N TYR A 16 3.61 1.60 10.89
CA TYR A 16 4.22 0.94 9.74
C TYR A 16 3.53 -0.39 9.45
N CYS A 17 3.65 -0.88 8.21
CA CYS A 17 3.07 -2.14 7.78
C CYS A 17 3.96 -3.33 8.16
N THR A 18 3.37 -4.34 8.84
CA THR A 18 4.12 -5.54 9.22
C THR A 18 4.22 -6.59 8.10
N ASN A 19 3.74 -6.31 6.88
CA ASN A 19 3.96 -7.18 5.72
C ASN A 19 5.43 -7.34 5.34
N ILE A 20 6.29 -6.45 5.84
CA ILE A 20 7.76 -6.57 5.72
C ILE A 20 8.32 -7.78 6.48
N HIS A 21 7.59 -8.32 7.45
CA HIS A 21 8.04 -9.42 8.30
C HIS A 21 7.51 -10.75 7.76
N PRO A 22 8.38 -11.74 7.44
CA PRO A 22 7.93 -13.05 7.01
C PRO A 22 7.19 -13.79 8.13
N GLY A 23 6.10 -14.50 7.81
CA GLY A 23 5.35 -15.29 8.77
C GLY A 23 3.87 -15.38 8.44
N VAL A 24 3.37 -16.59 8.22
CA VAL A 24 1.96 -16.86 7.84
C VAL A 24 1.15 -17.48 8.98
N GLU A 25 1.82 -17.88 10.04
CA GLU A 25 1.25 -18.50 11.23
C GLU A 25 1.17 -17.50 12.39
N VAL A 26 0.21 -17.67 13.30
CA VAL A 26 0.04 -16.75 14.45
C VAL A 26 1.29 -16.66 15.31
N ASP A 27 1.96 -17.79 15.56
CA ASP A 27 3.19 -17.83 16.37
C ASP A 27 4.34 -17.06 15.72
N GLU A 28 4.45 -17.10 14.38
CA GLU A 28 5.46 -16.35 13.63
C GLU A 28 5.17 -14.85 13.69
N ILE A 29 3.90 -14.46 13.51
CA ILE A 29 3.46 -13.07 13.68
C ILE A 29 3.80 -12.57 15.08
N CYS A 30 3.43 -13.32 16.13
CA CYS A 30 3.73 -12.96 17.50
C CYS A 30 5.24 -12.83 17.75
N LYS A 31 6.06 -13.73 17.18
CA LYS A 31 7.52 -13.66 17.28
C LYS A 31 8.07 -12.38 16.65
N ASN A 32 7.62 -12.02 15.44
CA ASN A 32 8.07 -10.81 14.75
C ASN A 32 7.66 -9.54 15.53
N LEU A 33 6.46 -9.51 16.09
CA LEU A 33 6.03 -8.41 16.97
C LEU A 33 6.92 -8.28 18.22
N GLN A 34 7.35 -9.42 18.80
CA GLN A 34 8.22 -9.43 19.98
C GLN A 34 9.65 -9.00 19.68
N THR A 35 10.19 -9.35 18.51
CA THR A 35 11.59 -9.11 18.14
C THR A 35 11.76 -7.79 17.41
N ILE A 36 11.02 -7.58 16.33
CA ILE A 36 11.24 -6.44 15.43
C ILE A 36 10.37 -5.25 15.85
N SER A 37 9.04 -5.42 15.97
CA SER A 37 8.16 -4.29 16.30
C SER A 37 8.44 -3.71 17.70
N ALA A 38 8.75 -4.57 18.68
CA ALA A 38 9.16 -4.11 20.00
C ALA A 38 10.49 -3.34 19.96
N GLU A 39 11.42 -3.72 19.10
CA GLU A 39 12.69 -3.01 18.90
C GLU A 39 12.46 -1.64 18.20
N VAL A 40 11.56 -1.56 17.22
CA VAL A 40 11.12 -0.27 16.64
C VAL A 40 10.57 0.65 17.74
N ALA A 41 9.67 0.16 18.58
CA ALA A 41 9.11 0.92 19.69
C ALA A 41 10.18 1.41 20.68
N ARG A 42 11.17 0.55 20.99
CA ARG A 42 12.30 0.89 21.87
C ARG A 42 13.18 1.98 21.26
N ARG A 43 13.49 1.90 19.96
CA ARG A 43 14.33 2.88 19.25
C ARG A 43 13.69 4.25 19.17
N ARG A 44 12.36 4.31 19.04
CA ARG A 44 11.60 5.57 19.11
C ARG A 44 11.47 6.15 20.53
N GLY A 45 12.16 5.58 21.50
CA GLY A 45 12.20 6.08 22.88
C GLY A 45 10.85 6.06 23.60
N GLY A 46 9.95 5.13 23.20
CA GLY A 46 8.59 5.01 23.77
C GLY A 46 7.67 6.18 23.41
N LYS A 47 7.90 6.84 22.28
CA LYS A 47 7.04 7.87 21.71
C LYS A 47 6.51 7.41 20.34
N PRO A 48 5.18 7.33 20.14
CA PRO A 48 4.14 7.47 21.17
C PRO A 48 4.23 6.36 22.22
N ARG A 49 3.57 6.53 23.37
CA ARG A 49 3.60 5.53 24.48
C ARG A 49 3.24 4.11 24.02
N ARG A 50 2.38 3.98 23.01
CA ARG A 50 2.09 2.73 22.29
C ARG A 50 2.38 2.96 20.83
N LEU A 51 3.20 2.09 20.23
CA LEU A 51 3.51 2.16 18.80
C LEU A 51 2.31 1.70 17.98
N PRO A 52 1.70 2.58 17.16
CA PRO A 52 0.70 2.13 16.21
C PRO A 52 1.34 1.23 15.15
N ILE A 53 0.67 0.14 14.79
CA ILE A 53 1.13 -0.79 13.77
C ILE A 53 -0.02 -1.21 12.84
N GLY A 54 0.29 -1.35 11.56
CA GLY A 54 -0.56 -2.03 10.61
C GLY A 54 -0.17 -3.50 10.54
N LEU A 55 -1.13 -4.37 10.82
CA LEU A 55 -0.89 -5.81 10.80
C LEU A 55 -1.04 -6.36 9.39
N TRP A 56 -0.14 -7.25 9.00
CA TRP A 56 -0.41 -8.22 7.96
C TRP A 56 -0.74 -9.57 8.60
N ILE A 57 -1.87 -10.14 8.23
CA ILE A 57 -2.39 -11.40 8.77
C ILE A 57 -2.75 -12.28 7.56
N ALA A 58 -1.87 -13.21 7.19
CA ALA A 58 -2.13 -14.14 6.10
C ALA A 58 -3.39 -14.98 6.36
N SER A 59 -3.96 -15.57 5.30
CA SER A 59 -5.20 -16.36 5.38
C SER A 59 -5.11 -17.50 6.40
N THR A 60 -3.97 -18.17 6.47
CA THR A 60 -3.69 -19.23 7.48
C THR A 60 -3.82 -18.69 8.89
N ALA A 61 -3.15 -17.58 9.20
CA ALA A 61 -3.25 -16.96 10.53
C ALA A 61 -4.66 -16.45 10.83
N ALA A 62 -5.37 -15.88 9.85
CA ALA A 62 -6.74 -15.44 10.02
C ALA A 62 -7.66 -16.60 10.42
N VAL A 63 -7.53 -17.76 9.75
CA VAL A 63 -8.27 -18.98 10.11
C VAL A 63 -7.91 -19.48 11.50
N GLN A 64 -6.62 -19.47 11.87
CA GLN A 64 -6.16 -19.86 13.20
C GLN A 64 -6.77 -18.97 14.29
N LEU A 65 -6.67 -17.64 14.15
CA LEU A 65 -7.24 -16.69 15.08
C LEU A 65 -8.76 -16.86 15.24
N ARG A 66 -9.47 -17.11 14.15
CA ARG A 66 -10.93 -17.36 14.19
C ARG A 66 -11.30 -18.68 14.86
N ARG A 67 -10.48 -19.72 14.73
CA ARG A 67 -10.76 -21.08 15.28
C ARG A 67 -10.27 -21.25 16.71
N HIS A 68 -9.09 -20.72 17.03
CA HIS A 68 -8.40 -20.98 18.31
C HIS A 68 -8.43 -19.80 19.27
N GLY A 69 -8.97 -18.64 18.82
CA GLY A 69 -9.06 -17.43 19.61
C GLY A 69 -7.84 -16.52 19.43
N MET A 70 -7.99 -15.29 19.90
CA MET A 70 -7.07 -14.18 19.62
C MET A 70 -6.11 -13.90 20.79
N GLN A 71 -6.23 -14.62 21.90
CA GLN A 71 -5.53 -14.30 23.14
C GLN A 71 -4.00 -14.22 22.98
N PRO A 72 -3.31 -15.14 22.27
CA PRO A 72 -1.85 -15.05 22.10
C PRO A 72 -1.41 -13.74 21.41
N LEU A 73 -2.17 -13.30 20.39
CA LEU A 73 -1.89 -12.06 19.69
C LEU A 73 -2.18 -10.84 20.58
N ILE A 74 -3.32 -10.83 21.28
CA ILE A 74 -3.69 -9.76 22.21
C ILE A 74 -2.64 -9.60 23.30
N ASP A 75 -2.20 -10.69 23.91
CA ASP A 75 -1.17 -10.67 24.96
C ASP A 75 0.16 -10.13 24.45
N THR A 76 0.56 -10.53 23.24
CA THR A 76 1.78 -10.04 22.58
C THR A 76 1.71 -8.54 22.32
N LEU A 77 0.62 -8.06 21.74
CA LEU A 77 0.40 -6.64 21.47
C LEU A 77 0.43 -5.81 22.76
N ALA A 78 -0.27 -6.28 23.79
CA ALA A 78 -0.34 -5.60 25.09
C ALA A 78 1.04 -5.55 25.78
N LYS A 79 1.76 -6.68 25.82
CA LYS A 79 3.09 -6.81 26.44
C LYS A 79 4.11 -5.86 25.85
N HIS A 80 4.09 -5.69 24.52
CA HIS A 80 5.05 -4.87 23.79
C HIS A 80 4.54 -3.46 23.47
N GLN A 81 3.39 -3.06 24.05
CA GLN A 81 2.79 -1.74 23.86
C GLN A 81 2.56 -1.38 22.38
N LEU A 82 2.12 -2.36 21.60
CA LEU A 82 1.76 -2.19 20.20
C LEU A 82 0.27 -1.91 20.08
N LEU A 83 -0.10 -1.01 19.14
CA LEU A 83 -1.47 -0.58 18.93
C LEU A 83 -1.90 -0.89 17.49
N PRO A 84 -2.61 -1.99 17.23
CA PRO A 84 -3.15 -2.24 15.90
C PRO A 84 -4.25 -1.21 15.60
N TYR A 85 -4.22 -0.62 14.42
CA TYR A 85 -5.23 0.34 13.95
C TYR A 85 -5.67 0.06 12.51
N THR A 86 -4.85 -0.67 11.75
CA THR A 86 -5.11 -1.06 10.36
C THR A 86 -4.58 -2.48 10.11
N VAL A 87 -5.12 -3.10 9.07
CA VAL A 87 -4.63 -4.39 8.55
C VAL A 87 -4.33 -4.23 7.06
N ASN A 88 -3.20 -4.74 6.61
CA ASN A 88 -2.94 -4.95 5.19
C ASN A 88 -3.54 -6.31 4.79
N GLY A 89 -4.66 -6.27 4.08
CA GLY A 89 -5.38 -7.43 3.55
C GLY A 89 -5.12 -7.67 2.06
N PHE A 90 -4.10 -7.02 1.49
CA PHE A 90 -3.74 -7.19 0.09
C PHE A 90 -3.13 -8.57 -0.15
N PRO A 91 -1.97 -8.95 0.44
CA PRO A 91 -1.44 -10.29 0.29
C PRO A 91 -2.29 -11.29 1.09
N TYR A 92 -2.80 -12.30 0.39
CA TYR A 92 -3.64 -13.35 0.97
C TYR A 92 -2.82 -14.44 1.64
N ASP A 93 -1.78 -14.87 0.94
CA ASP A 93 -0.93 -16.00 1.30
C ASP A 93 0.53 -15.56 1.56
N ASN A 94 1.47 -16.49 1.54
CA ASN A 94 2.87 -16.22 1.82
C ASN A 94 3.49 -15.22 0.83
N PHE A 95 3.60 -13.98 1.26
CA PHE A 95 4.21 -12.89 0.50
C PHE A 95 5.76 -12.93 0.48
N HIS A 96 6.37 -13.84 1.25
CA HIS A 96 7.82 -13.93 1.43
C HIS A 96 8.44 -15.20 0.82
N GLN A 97 7.68 -15.96 0.01
CA GLN A 97 8.23 -17.07 -0.74
C GLN A 97 9.22 -16.59 -1.81
N ASP A 98 10.01 -17.51 -2.37
CA ASP A 98 11.09 -17.17 -3.30
C ASP A 98 10.59 -16.44 -4.56
N ARG A 99 9.38 -16.75 -5.01
CA ARG A 99 8.72 -16.10 -6.14
C ARG A 99 7.24 -15.87 -5.83
N VAL A 100 6.82 -14.62 -5.92
CA VAL A 100 5.43 -14.17 -5.66
C VAL A 100 4.78 -13.70 -6.95
N LYS A 101 5.37 -12.70 -7.63
CA LYS A 101 4.88 -12.13 -8.90
C LYS A 101 3.35 -11.97 -8.88
N HIS A 102 2.64 -12.55 -9.86
CA HIS A 102 1.19 -12.43 -9.98
C HIS A 102 0.39 -13.17 -8.90
N ASP A 103 1.01 -14.07 -8.13
CA ASP A 103 0.31 -14.83 -7.08
C ASP A 103 -0.20 -13.92 -5.95
N VAL A 104 0.41 -12.74 -5.76
CA VAL A 104 -0.06 -11.76 -4.75
C VAL A 104 -1.49 -11.27 -5.02
N TYR A 105 -1.92 -11.26 -6.29
CA TYR A 105 -3.25 -10.84 -6.70
C TYR A 105 -4.31 -11.95 -6.59
N GLN A 106 -3.95 -13.13 -6.07
CA GLN A 106 -4.86 -14.25 -5.88
C GLN A 106 -5.12 -14.52 -4.39
N PRO A 107 -6.32 -14.98 -4.04
CA PRO A 107 -7.55 -14.97 -4.84
C PRO A 107 -8.02 -13.55 -5.11
N ALA A 108 -8.57 -13.31 -6.29
CA ALA A 108 -9.07 -12.00 -6.68
C ALA A 108 -10.52 -11.76 -6.21
N TRP A 109 -11.04 -10.53 -6.39
CA TRP A 109 -12.37 -10.16 -5.90
C TRP A 109 -13.56 -10.78 -6.66
N TRP A 110 -13.31 -11.45 -7.77
CA TRP A 110 -14.32 -12.29 -8.43
C TRP A 110 -14.50 -13.68 -7.78
N THR A 111 -13.87 -13.93 -6.62
CA THR A 111 -14.01 -15.17 -5.86
C THR A 111 -14.55 -14.90 -4.46
N ASP A 112 -15.27 -15.90 -3.89
CA ASP A 112 -15.78 -15.79 -2.53
C ASP A 112 -14.68 -15.93 -1.46
N GLU A 113 -13.55 -16.55 -1.78
CA GLU A 113 -12.41 -16.72 -0.87
C GLU A 113 -11.87 -15.35 -0.40
N ARG A 114 -11.74 -14.39 -1.33
CA ARG A 114 -11.31 -13.02 -1.01
C ARG A 114 -12.31 -12.34 -0.08
N LEU A 115 -13.59 -12.49 -0.34
CA LEU A 115 -14.64 -11.93 0.52
C LEU A 115 -14.60 -12.53 1.93
N ILE A 116 -14.49 -13.86 2.04
CA ILE A 116 -14.44 -14.57 3.33
C ILE A 116 -13.22 -14.11 4.14
N TYR A 117 -12.06 -14.07 3.51
CA TYR A 117 -10.82 -13.60 4.14
C TYR A 117 -10.94 -12.17 4.67
N THR A 118 -11.43 -11.25 3.84
CA THR A 118 -11.58 -9.84 4.24
C THR A 118 -12.59 -9.68 5.39
N ARG A 119 -13.68 -10.45 5.40
CA ARG A 119 -14.63 -10.53 6.52
C ARG A 119 -13.98 -11.00 7.82
N ASP A 120 -13.11 -11.99 7.73
CA ASP A 120 -12.41 -12.49 8.92
C ASP A 120 -11.39 -11.49 9.43
N LEU A 121 -10.64 -10.83 8.55
CA LEU A 121 -9.78 -9.71 8.94
C LEU A 121 -10.55 -8.58 9.64
N ALA A 122 -11.74 -8.24 9.12
CA ALA A 122 -12.57 -7.19 9.73
C ALA A 122 -13.04 -7.55 11.14
N LYS A 123 -13.42 -8.81 11.38
CA LYS A 123 -13.78 -9.30 12.72
C LYS A 123 -12.56 -9.27 13.63
N ILE A 124 -11.41 -9.76 13.17
CA ILE A 124 -10.14 -9.76 13.92
C ILE A 124 -9.78 -8.32 14.31
N LEU A 125 -9.74 -7.40 13.36
CA LEU A 125 -9.41 -6.00 13.65
C LEU A 125 -10.42 -5.38 14.63
N GLY A 126 -11.72 -5.62 14.43
CA GLY A 126 -12.77 -5.15 15.34
C GLY A 126 -12.58 -5.59 16.78
N GLU A 127 -12.07 -6.81 17.01
CA GLU A 127 -11.73 -7.32 18.34
C GLU A 127 -10.41 -6.76 18.89
N LEU A 128 -9.42 -6.49 18.02
CA LEU A 128 -8.10 -5.96 18.41
C LEU A 128 -8.11 -4.46 18.73
N LEU A 129 -9.00 -3.69 18.10
CA LEU A 129 -9.09 -2.25 18.34
C LEU A 129 -9.45 -1.98 19.81
N PRO A 130 -8.72 -1.07 20.49
CA PRO A 130 -9.08 -0.63 21.85
C PRO A 130 -10.49 -0.04 21.92
N GLU A 131 -11.09 -0.02 23.12
CA GLU A 131 -12.45 0.49 23.32
C GLU A 131 -12.63 1.95 22.87
N ASN A 132 -11.59 2.77 23.07
CA ASN A 132 -11.60 4.18 22.69
C ASN A 132 -11.28 4.45 21.22
N VAL A 133 -10.97 3.42 20.41
CA VAL A 133 -10.71 3.53 18.98
C VAL A 133 -11.94 3.02 18.23
N THR A 134 -12.61 3.92 17.54
CA THR A 134 -13.89 3.64 16.86
C THR A 134 -13.75 3.37 15.37
N THR A 135 -12.56 3.57 14.79
CA THR A 135 -12.33 3.36 13.36
C THR A 135 -11.10 2.52 13.12
N GLY A 136 -11.22 1.51 12.29
CA GLY A 136 -10.13 0.70 11.75
C GLY A 136 -10.19 0.67 10.23
N THR A 137 -9.08 0.32 9.58
CA THR A 137 -9.01 0.22 8.12
C THR A 137 -8.37 -1.08 7.68
N ILE A 138 -8.77 -1.57 6.50
CA ILE A 138 -8.17 -2.75 5.89
C ILE A 138 -7.91 -2.43 4.43
N SER A 139 -6.64 -2.39 3.99
CA SER A 139 -6.34 -2.29 2.56
C SER A 139 -6.57 -3.62 1.85
N THR A 140 -6.94 -3.56 0.58
CA THR A 140 -7.18 -4.74 -0.25
C THR A 140 -6.83 -4.47 -1.71
N LEU A 141 -6.50 -5.55 -2.43
CA LEU A 141 -6.11 -5.46 -3.83
C LEU A 141 -7.17 -4.77 -4.72
N PRO A 142 -6.75 -4.11 -5.81
CA PRO A 142 -7.64 -3.38 -6.71
C PRO A 142 -8.34 -4.31 -7.69
N LEU A 143 -9.30 -5.09 -7.18
CA LEU A 143 -10.16 -6.08 -7.82
C LEU A 143 -9.42 -7.35 -8.25
N GLY A 144 -8.23 -7.26 -8.77
CA GLY A 144 -7.37 -8.34 -9.23
C GLY A 144 -6.53 -7.92 -10.44
N TRP A 145 -5.64 -8.82 -10.84
CA TRP A 145 -4.86 -8.67 -12.07
C TRP A 145 -5.69 -9.15 -13.27
N PRO A 146 -5.59 -8.51 -14.45
CA PRO A 146 -6.26 -8.97 -15.67
C PRO A 146 -5.88 -10.42 -15.98
N LYS A 147 -6.83 -11.20 -16.46
CA LYS A 147 -6.58 -12.60 -16.81
C LYS A 147 -5.80 -12.72 -18.10
N GLN A 148 -4.77 -13.58 -18.09
CA GLN A 148 -4.08 -13.99 -19.29
C GLN A 148 -4.97 -14.93 -20.11
N ILE A 149 -5.16 -14.65 -21.40
CA ILE A 149 -5.82 -15.55 -22.34
C ILE A 149 -4.84 -15.93 -23.43
N ASP A 150 -4.76 -17.23 -23.67
CA ASP A 150 -4.16 -17.75 -24.91
C ASP A 150 -5.16 -17.46 -26.05
N VAL A 151 -4.82 -16.51 -26.90
CA VAL A 151 -5.60 -16.31 -28.12
C VAL A 151 -5.21 -17.45 -29.04
N GLU A 152 -6.17 -18.40 -29.23
CA GLU A 152 -5.99 -19.43 -30.28
C GLU A 152 -5.65 -18.71 -31.59
N ALA A 153 -4.63 -19.21 -32.28
CA ALA A 153 -4.19 -18.67 -33.55
C ALA A 153 -5.38 -18.65 -34.52
N THR A 154 -5.95 -17.48 -34.77
CA THR A 154 -6.90 -17.29 -35.87
C THR A 154 -6.12 -17.40 -37.18
N GLU A 155 -6.78 -17.89 -38.24
CA GLU A 155 -6.17 -18.12 -39.56
C GLU A 155 -5.45 -16.90 -40.16
N ASP A 156 -5.71 -15.70 -39.62
CA ASP A 156 -5.04 -14.44 -40.00
C ASP A 156 -3.65 -14.23 -39.35
N ASN A 157 -3.25 -15.06 -38.35
CA ASN A 157 -1.96 -15.02 -37.69
C ASN A 157 -1.09 -16.24 -38.06
N ALA A 158 -0.80 -16.41 -39.34
CA ALA A 158 -0.07 -17.56 -39.92
C ALA A 158 1.40 -17.69 -39.48
N ASN A 159 1.90 -16.95 -38.50
CA ASN A 159 3.28 -17.01 -38.00
C ASN A 159 3.46 -17.64 -36.62
N GLY A 160 2.52 -18.49 -36.16
CA GLY A 160 2.80 -19.57 -35.22
C GLY A 160 3.35 -19.25 -33.83
N THR A 161 3.36 -18.00 -33.37
CA THR A 161 3.63 -17.65 -31.98
C THR A 161 2.31 -17.26 -31.32
N GLY A 162 1.75 -18.16 -30.50
CA GLY A 162 0.60 -17.82 -29.66
C GLY A 162 0.90 -16.54 -28.90
N GLN A 163 0.17 -15.47 -29.22
CA GLN A 163 0.32 -14.20 -28.51
C GLN A 163 -0.56 -14.26 -27.29
N THR A 164 0.06 -14.28 -26.12
CA THR A 164 -0.64 -14.13 -24.86
C THR A 164 -1.14 -12.70 -24.72
N VAL A 165 -2.46 -12.51 -24.58
CA VAL A 165 -3.08 -11.19 -24.41
C VAL A 165 -3.73 -11.12 -23.05
N TRP A 166 -3.46 -10.06 -22.30
CA TRP A 166 -4.17 -9.77 -21.07
C TRP A 166 -5.61 -9.31 -21.40
N ARG A 167 -6.57 -9.97 -20.78
CA ARG A 167 -7.97 -9.61 -20.94
C ARG A 167 -8.53 -9.04 -19.64
N ALA A 168 -9.31 -7.97 -19.74
CA ALA A 168 -10.20 -7.58 -18.66
C ALA A 168 -11.11 -8.76 -18.28
N VAL A 169 -11.47 -8.86 -17.00
CA VAL A 169 -12.47 -9.84 -16.53
C VAL A 169 -13.78 -9.71 -17.30
N ASN A 170 -14.53 -10.80 -17.41
CA ASN A 170 -15.82 -10.77 -18.13
C ASN A 170 -16.92 -10.06 -17.30
N GLU A 171 -18.07 -9.79 -17.92
CA GLU A 171 -19.18 -9.07 -17.29
C GLU A 171 -19.73 -9.79 -16.04
N GLU A 172 -19.75 -11.13 -16.03
CA GLU A 172 -20.20 -11.93 -14.88
C GLU A 172 -19.23 -11.75 -13.69
N GLU A 173 -17.93 -11.78 -13.94
CA GLU A 173 -16.91 -11.53 -12.93
C GLU A 173 -16.96 -10.09 -12.39
N LEU A 174 -17.13 -9.10 -13.25
CA LEU A 174 -17.33 -7.70 -12.83
C LEU A 174 -18.58 -7.54 -11.96
N HIS A 175 -19.67 -8.18 -12.35
CA HIS A 175 -20.90 -8.20 -11.55
C HIS A 175 -20.69 -8.88 -10.18
N HIS A 176 -19.95 -9.99 -10.15
CA HIS A 176 -19.61 -10.70 -8.91
C HIS A 176 -18.76 -9.85 -7.98
N ILE A 177 -17.73 -9.16 -8.50
CA ILE A 177 -16.92 -8.20 -7.76
C ILE A 177 -17.82 -7.15 -7.08
N GLY A 178 -18.67 -6.45 -7.86
CA GLY A 178 -19.56 -5.43 -7.32
C GLY A 178 -20.50 -5.99 -6.25
N THR A 179 -21.01 -7.21 -6.45
CA THR A 179 -21.85 -7.90 -5.47
C THR A 179 -21.10 -8.22 -4.19
N ASN A 180 -19.85 -8.68 -4.27
CA ASN A 180 -19.01 -8.97 -3.11
C ASN A 180 -18.73 -7.71 -2.29
N PHE A 181 -18.43 -6.58 -2.93
CA PHE A 181 -18.22 -5.32 -2.20
C PHE A 181 -19.49 -4.78 -1.55
N ARG A 182 -20.67 -4.89 -2.20
CA ARG A 182 -21.94 -4.50 -1.56
C ARG A 182 -22.26 -5.39 -0.36
N ARG A 183 -22.06 -6.71 -0.46
CA ARG A 183 -22.20 -7.65 0.68
C ARG A 183 -21.25 -7.29 1.81
N LEU A 184 -19.99 -6.98 1.48
CA LEU A 184 -19.00 -6.60 2.46
C LEU A 184 -19.36 -5.29 3.17
N ALA A 185 -19.86 -4.28 2.46
CA ALA A 185 -20.35 -3.04 3.06
C ALA A 185 -21.48 -3.28 4.07
N GLU A 186 -22.43 -4.16 3.76
CA GLU A 186 -23.48 -4.55 4.70
C GLU A 186 -22.94 -5.31 5.92
N ASP A 187 -21.95 -6.18 5.73
CA ASP A 187 -21.30 -6.86 6.84
C ASP A 187 -20.57 -5.87 7.77
N MET A 188 -19.90 -4.84 7.20
CA MET A 188 -19.25 -3.79 7.98
C MET A 188 -20.25 -2.92 8.71
N ARG A 189 -21.40 -2.61 8.11
CA ARG A 189 -22.51 -1.92 8.78
C ARG A 189 -23.00 -2.73 10.00
N MET A 190 -23.26 -4.02 9.80
CA MET A 190 -23.68 -4.90 10.91
C MET A 190 -22.61 -5.04 12.00
N LEU A 191 -21.32 -4.98 11.62
CA LEU A 191 -20.21 -4.98 12.58
C LEU A 191 -20.22 -3.71 13.41
N GLU A 192 -20.35 -2.53 12.77
CA GLU A 192 -20.44 -1.23 13.46
C GLU A 192 -21.65 -1.18 14.40
N ASP A 193 -22.84 -1.60 13.93
CA ASP A 193 -24.06 -1.62 14.75
C ASP A 193 -23.91 -2.47 16.03
N ARG A 194 -23.14 -3.55 15.95
CA ARG A 194 -22.94 -4.48 17.06
C ARG A 194 -21.82 -4.04 18.02
N THR A 195 -20.77 -3.44 17.49
CA THR A 195 -19.52 -3.19 18.24
C THR A 195 -19.22 -1.71 18.50
N GLY A 196 -19.91 -0.80 17.80
CA GLY A 196 -19.58 0.62 17.76
C GLY A 196 -18.30 0.94 17.00
N LYS A 197 -17.70 -0.03 16.28
CA LYS A 197 -16.43 0.11 15.58
C LYS A 197 -16.65 0.06 14.06
N ARG A 198 -16.37 1.15 13.39
CA ARG A 198 -16.40 1.25 11.93
C ARG A 198 -15.12 0.68 11.34
N ILE A 199 -15.23 -0.31 10.46
CA ILE A 199 -14.12 -0.82 9.66
C ILE A 199 -14.32 -0.35 8.22
N VAL A 200 -13.31 0.33 7.67
CA VAL A 200 -13.30 0.78 6.28
C VAL A 200 -12.40 -0.14 5.46
N ILE A 201 -12.98 -0.76 4.44
CA ILE A 201 -12.23 -1.56 3.47
C ILE A 201 -11.74 -0.61 2.39
N ALA A 202 -10.43 -0.49 2.25
CA ALA A 202 -9.76 0.48 1.42
C ALA A 202 -9.14 -0.21 0.20
N ILE A 203 -9.75 -0.03 -0.98
CA ILE A 203 -9.22 -0.54 -2.25
C ILE A 203 -7.94 0.22 -2.57
N GLU A 204 -6.87 -0.48 -2.88
CA GLU A 204 -5.54 0.07 -3.11
C GLU A 204 -5.17 -0.01 -4.60
N PRO A 205 -5.40 1.05 -5.40
CA PRO A 205 -5.06 1.05 -6.82
C PRO A 205 -3.58 0.75 -7.04
N GLU A 206 -3.29 -0.10 -8.03
CA GLU A 206 -1.92 -0.54 -8.29
C GLU A 206 -1.67 -0.69 -9.79
N PRO A 207 -0.47 -0.29 -10.29
CA PRO A 207 -0.10 -0.39 -11.70
C PRO A 207 -0.29 -1.81 -12.25
N GLY A 208 -0.95 -1.93 -13.41
CA GLY A 208 -1.21 -3.19 -14.10
C GLY A 208 -2.47 -3.93 -13.63
N CYS A 209 -3.06 -3.56 -12.50
CA CYS A 209 -4.31 -4.14 -12.01
C CYS A 209 -5.55 -3.57 -12.71
N LEU A 210 -6.74 -4.14 -12.43
CA LEU A 210 -8.01 -3.67 -13.01
C LEU A 210 -8.34 -2.23 -12.62
N LEU A 211 -7.90 -1.78 -11.46
CA LEU A 211 -7.95 -0.38 -11.05
C LEU A 211 -6.52 0.11 -10.80
N GLU A 212 -5.94 0.76 -11.78
CA GLU A 212 -4.56 1.28 -11.72
C GLU A 212 -4.49 2.82 -11.68
N ARG A 213 -5.59 3.49 -12.06
CA ARG A 213 -5.68 4.96 -12.10
C ARG A 213 -6.88 5.48 -11.31
N SER A 214 -6.71 6.67 -10.74
CA SER A 214 -7.74 7.30 -9.92
C SER A 214 -9.08 7.49 -10.64
N GLN A 215 -9.09 7.76 -11.95
CA GLN A 215 -10.32 7.91 -12.71
C GLN A 215 -11.08 6.58 -12.83
N GLN A 216 -10.37 5.47 -13.07
CA GLN A 216 -10.98 4.13 -13.11
C GLN A 216 -11.63 3.77 -11.75
N VAL A 217 -10.99 4.16 -10.66
CA VAL A 217 -11.56 3.99 -9.30
C VAL A 217 -12.86 4.76 -9.17
N VAL A 218 -12.89 6.04 -9.56
CA VAL A 218 -14.10 6.87 -9.49
C VAL A 218 -15.22 6.29 -10.34
N ASP A 219 -14.91 5.85 -11.56
CA ASP A 219 -15.89 5.27 -12.48
C ASP A 219 -16.46 3.97 -11.90
N TRP A 220 -15.62 3.10 -11.37
CA TRP A 220 -16.04 1.85 -10.72
C TRP A 220 -16.92 2.10 -9.48
N PHE A 221 -16.55 3.08 -8.61
CA PHE A 221 -17.38 3.45 -7.46
C PHE A 221 -18.75 3.99 -7.90
N ASN A 222 -18.80 4.79 -8.96
CA ASN A 222 -20.05 5.34 -9.47
C ASN A 222 -20.97 4.25 -10.02
N GLU A 223 -20.40 3.25 -10.68
CA GLU A 223 -21.15 2.14 -11.26
C GLU A 223 -21.55 1.10 -10.21
N GLN A 224 -20.60 0.62 -9.40
CA GLN A 224 -20.79 -0.56 -8.55
C GLN A 224 -21.26 -0.22 -7.13
N LEU A 225 -20.96 0.99 -6.63
CA LEU A 225 -21.28 1.47 -5.29
C LEU A 225 -21.99 2.83 -5.33
N PRO A 226 -23.14 2.95 -6.06
CA PRO A 226 -23.86 4.22 -6.17
C PRO A 226 -24.52 4.63 -4.83
N ASP A 227 -24.81 3.68 -3.93
CA ASP A 227 -25.39 3.96 -2.62
C ASP A 227 -24.32 4.55 -1.67
N PRO A 228 -24.54 5.78 -1.15
CA PRO A 228 -23.62 6.42 -0.19
C PRO A 228 -23.42 5.59 1.09
N THR A 229 -24.40 4.75 1.48
CA THR A 229 -24.27 3.91 2.67
C THR A 229 -23.17 2.85 2.51
N HIS A 230 -22.99 2.32 1.30
CA HIS A 230 -21.89 1.41 1.00
C HIS A 230 -20.54 2.14 1.03
N ARG A 231 -20.47 3.38 0.50
CA ARG A 231 -19.25 4.18 0.47
C ARG A 231 -18.77 4.61 1.85
N ARG A 232 -19.61 4.53 2.87
CA ARG A 232 -19.18 4.71 4.25
C ARG A 232 -18.18 3.64 4.70
N TYR A 233 -18.26 2.44 4.14
CA TYR A 233 -17.46 1.28 4.53
C TYR A 233 -16.47 0.82 3.48
N ILE A 234 -16.66 1.24 2.23
CA ILE A 234 -15.74 0.95 1.12
C ILE A 234 -15.14 2.28 0.67
N GLY A 235 -13.83 2.38 0.77
CA GLY A 235 -13.05 3.56 0.39
C GLY A 235 -11.81 3.17 -0.40
N VAL A 236 -10.82 4.06 -0.42
CA VAL A 236 -9.54 3.86 -1.09
C VAL A 236 -8.38 3.86 -0.11
N CYS A 237 -7.38 3.05 -0.38
CA CYS A 237 -6.03 3.18 0.14
C CYS A 237 -5.22 3.94 -0.92
N HIS A 238 -4.68 5.10 -0.56
CA HIS A 238 -3.83 5.84 -1.46
C HIS A 238 -2.37 5.48 -1.20
N ASP A 239 -1.79 4.71 -2.12
CA ASP A 239 -0.36 4.44 -2.11
C ASP A 239 0.36 5.50 -2.96
N ILE A 240 1.32 6.23 -2.33
CA ILE A 240 2.04 7.34 -2.97
C ILE A 240 2.94 6.81 -4.08
N CYS A 241 3.57 5.64 -3.89
CA CYS A 241 4.41 4.99 -4.89
C CYS A 241 3.59 4.59 -6.12
N HIS A 242 2.44 3.93 -5.92
CA HIS A 242 1.60 3.46 -7.04
C HIS A 242 1.13 4.62 -7.93
N ALA A 243 0.64 5.72 -7.32
CA ALA A 243 0.26 6.91 -8.09
C ALA A 243 1.45 7.53 -8.83
N ALA A 244 2.64 7.53 -8.21
CA ALA A 244 3.86 8.02 -8.85
C ALA A 244 4.31 7.15 -10.04
N VAL A 245 4.21 5.82 -9.92
CA VAL A 245 4.50 4.89 -11.04
C VAL A 245 3.58 5.14 -12.22
N MET A 246 2.29 5.42 -11.95
CA MET A 246 1.30 5.77 -12.97
C MET A 246 1.43 7.22 -13.47
N MET A 247 2.41 7.99 -12.95
CA MET A 247 2.65 9.40 -13.25
C MET A 247 1.39 10.26 -13.06
N GLU A 248 0.56 9.93 -12.05
CA GLU A 248 -0.57 10.76 -11.63
C GLU A 248 -0.10 11.83 -10.63
N ASP A 249 -0.64 13.04 -10.76
CA ASP A 249 -0.43 14.09 -9.76
C ASP A 249 -1.18 13.76 -8.47
N GLN A 250 -0.49 13.72 -7.34
CA GLN A 250 -1.02 13.30 -6.05
C GLN A 250 -2.23 14.14 -5.62
N ARG A 251 -2.17 15.47 -5.80
CA ARG A 251 -3.27 16.39 -5.44
C ARG A 251 -4.49 16.18 -6.33
N GLU A 252 -4.29 15.95 -7.63
CA GLU A 252 -5.38 15.68 -8.56
C GLU A 252 -6.09 14.37 -8.21
N VAL A 253 -5.33 13.30 -7.92
CA VAL A 253 -5.86 12.01 -7.47
C VAL A 253 -6.76 12.19 -6.25
N LEU A 254 -6.25 12.82 -5.20
CA LEU A 254 -6.98 13.05 -3.96
C LEU A 254 -8.19 13.97 -4.15
N THR A 255 -8.09 14.94 -5.06
CA THR A 255 -9.22 15.83 -5.41
C THR A 255 -10.33 15.04 -6.09
N ARG A 256 -10.01 14.14 -7.03
CA ARG A 256 -11.00 13.26 -7.67
C ARG A 256 -11.73 12.40 -6.64
N TYR A 257 -11.03 11.82 -5.67
CA TYR A 257 -11.66 11.02 -4.61
C TYR A 257 -12.58 11.88 -3.73
N ALA A 258 -12.13 13.07 -3.33
CA ALA A 258 -12.94 14.00 -2.55
C ALA A 258 -14.23 14.39 -3.28
N ASP A 259 -14.12 14.81 -4.54
CA ASP A 259 -15.26 15.29 -5.34
C ASP A 259 -16.24 14.15 -5.66
N ALA A 260 -15.74 12.91 -5.83
CA ALA A 260 -16.56 11.71 -5.96
C ALA A 260 -17.22 11.28 -4.62
N GLY A 261 -16.80 11.82 -3.48
CA GLY A 261 -17.27 11.41 -2.15
C GLY A 261 -16.81 10.02 -1.76
N ILE A 262 -15.60 9.64 -2.16
CA ILE A 262 -14.93 8.39 -1.79
C ILE A 262 -14.10 8.64 -0.53
N VAL A 263 -14.26 7.77 0.47
CA VAL A 263 -13.52 7.85 1.72
C VAL A 263 -12.06 7.45 1.47
N LEU A 264 -11.12 8.30 1.90
CA LEU A 264 -9.73 7.93 2.03
C LEU A 264 -9.57 7.11 3.31
N GLY A 265 -9.52 5.79 3.16
CA GLY A 265 -9.44 4.86 4.28
C GLY A 265 -8.07 4.89 4.94
N LYS A 266 -6.99 4.88 4.16
CA LYS A 266 -5.61 4.99 4.66
C LYS A 266 -4.69 5.49 3.55
N VAL A 267 -3.49 5.91 3.95
CA VAL A 267 -2.41 6.27 3.04
C VAL A 267 -1.22 5.35 3.33
N GLN A 268 -0.74 4.66 2.28
CA GLN A 268 0.58 4.03 2.30
C GLN A 268 1.62 5.11 1.97
N VAL A 269 2.46 5.39 2.96
CA VAL A 269 3.59 6.32 2.80
C VAL A 269 4.75 5.53 2.25
N SER A 270 4.97 5.64 0.98
CA SER A 270 5.89 4.85 0.17
C SER A 270 6.63 5.73 -0.82
N SER A 271 7.71 5.23 -1.39
CA SER A 271 8.54 5.96 -2.37
C SER A 271 9.05 5.02 -3.45
N ALA A 272 8.85 5.38 -4.72
CA ALA A 272 9.32 4.64 -5.89
C ALA A 272 10.75 5.01 -6.27
N ILE A 273 11.39 4.16 -7.09
CA ILE A 273 12.67 4.46 -7.74
C ILE A 273 12.43 5.28 -9.01
N VAL A 274 13.29 6.25 -9.26
CA VAL A 274 13.24 7.09 -10.46
C VAL A 274 14.56 7.04 -11.21
N ALA A 275 14.52 6.73 -12.50
CA ALA A 275 15.59 7.01 -13.44
C ALA A 275 15.14 8.15 -14.36
N ASP A 276 15.59 9.36 -14.09
CA ASP A 276 15.37 10.51 -14.98
C ASP A 276 16.51 10.57 -16.00
N TRP A 277 16.22 10.04 -17.20
CA TRP A 277 17.24 9.89 -18.24
C TRP A 277 17.73 11.21 -18.84
N LYS A 278 17.02 12.31 -18.58
CA LYS A 278 17.45 13.65 -19.00
C LYS A 278 18.52 14.21 -18.07
N ASP A 279 18.46 13.85 -16.77
CA ASP A 279 19.36 14.34 -15.73
C ASP A 279 20.57 13.42 -15.54
N ILE A 280 20.46 12.13 -15.92
CA ILE A 280 21.56 11.18 -15.91
C ILE A 280 22.49 11.46 -17.12
N LEU A 281 23.76 11.72 -16.85
CA LEU A 281 24.75 11.91 -17.90
C LEU A 281 24.82 10.69 -18.81
N SER A 282 25.00 10.91 -20.11
CA SER A 282 25.09 9.81 -21.08
C SER A 282 26.22 8.80 -20.76
N THR A 283 27.29 9.26 -20.12
CA THR A 283 28.41 8.43 -19.64
C THR A 283 27.99 7.52 -18.47
N ASP A 284 26.97 7.90 -17.70
CA ASP A 284 26.53 7.22 -16.48
C ASP A 284 25.27 6.34 -16.72
N ARG A 285 24.69 6.42 -17.93
CA ARG A 285 23.48 5.67 -18.29
C ARG A 285 23.62 4.18 -18.03
N GLU A 286 24.74 3.57 -18.46
CA GLU A 286 24.95 2.14 -18.27
C GLU A 286 25.13 1.78 -16.79
N ALA A 287 25.80 2.62 -16.02
CA ALA A 287 25.92 2.46 -14.57
C ALA A 287 24.56 2.53 -13.85
N ALA A 288 23.67 3.41 -14.29
CA ALA A 288 22.30 3.49 -13.80
C ALA A 288 21.48 2.23 -14.17
N LEU A 289 21.62 1.73 -15.39
CA LEU A 289 21.00 0.47 -15.82
C LEU A 289 21.53 -0.72 -15.02
N ASP A 290 22.83 -0.78 -14.74
CA ASP A 290 23.42 -1.81 -13.89
C ASP A 290 22.91 -1.75 -12.44
N GLN A 291 22.63 -0.54 -11.94
CA GLN A 291 22.02 -0.36 -10.64
C GLN A 291 20.58 -0.89 -10.64
N LEU A 292 19.79 -0.60 -11.68
CA LEU A 292 18.43 -1.14 -11.84
C LEU A 292 18.43 -2.67 -11.96
N ARG A 293 19.40 -3.27 -12.69
CA ARG A 293 19.54 -4.73 -12.80
C ARG A 293 19.75 -5.39 -11.45
N ARG A 294 20.46 -4.75 -10.51
CA ARG A 294 20.66 -5.27 -9.15
C ARG A 294 19.41 -5.19 -8.28
N LEU A 295 18.48 -4.29 -8.61
CA LEU A 295 17.19 -4.13 -7.93
C LEU A 295 16.10 -5.02 -8.52
N ALA A 296 16.27 -5.45 -9.78
CA ALA A 296 15.34 -6.32 -10.49
C ALA A 296 15.45 -7.77 -10.00
N GLU A 297 14.86 -8.05 -8.81
CA GLU A 297 14.86 -9.37 -8.20
C GLU A 297 13.61 -10.18 -8.62
N ASP A 298 13.63 -11.50 -8.49
CA ASP A 298 12.61 -12.39 -9.07
C ASP A 298 11.36 -12.56 -8.20
N ARG A 299 11.35 -12.07 -6.96
CA ARG A 299 10.26 -12.29 -6.00
C ARG A 299 9.02 -11.52 -6.36
N TYR A 300 9.15 -10.20 -6.57
CA TYR A 300 8.04 -9.29 -6.82
C TYR A 300 7.97 -8.83 -8.27
N LEU A 301 6.82 -8.31 -8.68
CA LEU A 301 6.72 -7.52 -9.91
C LEU A 301 7.27 -6.13 -9.65
N HIS A 302 8.01 -5.61 -10.62
CA HIS A 302 8.52 -4.24 -10.61
C HIS A 302 7.92 -3.48 -11.79
N GLN A 303 6.60 -3.20 -11.69
CA GLN A 303 5.88 -2.43 -12.71
C GLN A 303 6.60 -1.11 -12.93
N THR A 304 6.82 -0.73 -14.17
CA THR A 304 7.59 0.47 -14.51
C THR A 304 6.81 1.40 -15.40
N GLY A 305 6.41 2.54 -14.86
CA GLY A 305 5.86 3.65 -15.63
C GLY A 305 6.97 4.33 -16.43
N ARG A 306 6.77 4.46 -17.74
CA ARG A 306 7.74 5.05 -18.67
C ARG A 306 7.16 6.29 -19.30
N LEU A 307 7.93 7.35 -19.36
CA LEU A 307 7.70 8.50 -20.23
C LEU A 307 8.61 8.35 -21.45
N THR A 308 8.00 8.07 -22.61
CA THR A 308 8.75 7.87 -23.87
C THR A 308 9.37 9.17 -24.38
N GLY A 309 10.22 9.08 -25.41
CA GLY A 309 10.80 10.26 -26.07
C GLY A 309 9.78 11.25 -26.60
N ASN A 310 8.60 10.76 -26.99
CA ASN A 310 7.49 11.60 -27.49
C ASN A 310 6.63 12.19 -26.35
N GLY A 311 6.88 11.80 -25.10
CA GLY A 311 6.09 12.25 -23.94
C GLY A 311 4.86 11.38 -23.64
N ASP A 312 4.71 10.24 -24.30
CA ASP A 312 3.62 9.30 -24.04
C ASP A 312 3.93 8.43 -22.80
N PHE A 313 2.91 8.16 -21.99
CA PHE A 313 3.01 7.20 -20.90
C PHE A 313 2.84 5.76 -21.41
N VAL A 314 3.74 4.88 -21.01
CA VAL A 314 3.67 3.42 -21.25
C VAL A 314 3.99 2.69 -19.94
N LEU A 315 3.17 1.71 -19.56
CA LEU A 315 3.46 0.82 -18.45
C LEU A 315 4.17 -0.44 -18.95
N ALA A 316 5.36 -0.71 -18.41
CA ALA A 316 6.01 -2.02 -18.53
C ALA A 316 5.60 -2.88 -17.33
N GLU A 317 5.20 -4.12 -17.60
CA GLU A 317 4.69 -5.04 -16.57
C GLU A 317 5.75 -5.41 -15.54
N ASP A 318 6.97 -5.65 -15.99
CA ASP A 318 8.08 -5.99 -15.09
C ASP A 318 9.39 -5.34 -15.58
N LEU A 319 10.18 -4.85 -14.65
CA LEU A 319 11.47 -4.20 -14.93
C LEU A 319 12.48 -5.12 -15.65
N PRO A 320 12.64 -6.43 -15.33
CA PRO A 320 13.55 -7.31 -16.06
C PRO A 320 13.31 -7.34 -17.57
N ASP A 321 12.04 -7.34 -18.00
CA ASP A 321 11.69 -7.35 -19.43
C ASP A 321 12.16 -6.07 -20.12
N LEU A 322 12.02 -4.94 -19.43
CA LEU A 322 12.47 -3.64 -19.92
C LEU A 322 14.00 -3.55 -20.00
N LEU A 323 14.71 -4.13 -19.03
CA LEU A 323 16.17 -4.15 -18.96
C LEU A 323 16.81 -5.06 -20.02
N GLY A 324 16.06 -6.02 -20.58
CA GLY A 324 16.51 -6.86 -21.68
C GLY A 324 16.76 -6.10 -22.98
N SER A 325 16.01 -5.02 -23.23
CA SER A 325 16.16 -4.13 -24.39
C SER A 325 15.76 -2.70 -24.02
N PRO A 326 16.60 -1.95 -23.26
CA PRO A 326 16.23 -0.66 -22.73
C PRO A 326 16.02 0.37 -23.84
N PRO A 327 14.84 1.03 -23.95
CA PRO A 327 14.61 2.10 -24.90
C PRO A 327 15.60 3.26 -24.70
N ALA A 328 16.25 3.68 -25.78
CA ALA A 328 17.32 4.67 -25.72
C ALA A 328 16.79 6.11 -25.57
N ASP A 329 15.57 6.36 -26.04
CA ASP A 329 14.92 7.67 -26.14
C ASP A 329 13.93 7.98 -25.01
N ASP A 330 13.69 7.03 -24.10
CA ASP A 330 12.84 7.29 -22.95
C ASP A 330 13.37 8.48 -22.14
N GLN A 331 12.45 9.28 -21.63
CA GLN A 331 12.78 10.45 -20.82
C GLN A 331 12.91 10.12 -19.34
N ARG A 332 12.03 9.23 -18.84
CA ARG A 332 11.94 8.90 -17.42
C ARG A 332 11.35 7.52 -17.19
N TRP A 333 11.85 6.82 -16.18
CA TRP A 333 11.23 5.61 -15.64
C TRP A 333 10.92 5.82 -14.17
N VAL A 334 9.76 5.34 -13.73
CA VAL A 334 9.38 5.26 -12.33
C VAL A 334 9.05 3.80 -12.03
N VAL A 335 9.86 3.19 -11.17
CA VAL A 335 9.83 1.75 -10.91
C VAL A 335 9.14 1.49 -9.58
N HIS A 336 8.15 0.60 -9.58
CA HIS A 336 7.48 0.12 -8.39
C HIS A 336 8.46 -0.73 -7.54
N PHE A 337 9.03 -0.07 -6.54
CA PHE A 337 9.95 -0.67 -5.58
C PHE A 337 9.95 0.23 -4.36
N HIS A 338 9.34 -0.20 -3.27
CA HIS A 338 9.21 0.66 -2.08
C HIS A 338 10.55 0.86 -1.38
N VAL A 339 11.23 1.95 -1.72
CA VAL A 339 12.50 2.35 -1.10
C VAL A 339 12.27 3.19 0.16
N PRO A 340 13.29 3.31 1.05
CA PRO A 340 13.16 4.13 2.25
C PRO A 340 12.67 5.55 1.96
N ILE A 341 11.61 5.96 2.64
CA ILE A 341 10.87 7.19 2.34
C ILE A 341 11.66 8.48 2.56
N PHE A 342 12.74 8.44 3.32
CA PHE A 342 13.63 9.58 3.57
C PHE A 342 14.74 9.73 2.52
N LEU A 343 14.93 8.74 1.64
CA LEU A 343 15.96 8.81 0.61
C LEU A 343 15.51 9.66 -0.58
N GLU A 344 16.25 10.71 -0.89
CA GLU A 344 16.04 11.52 -2.10
C GLU A 344 16.65 10.85 -3.34
N ARG A 345 17.81 10.21 -3.15
CA ARG A 345 18.54 9.51 -4.21
C ARG A 345 19.51 8.48 -3.65
N PHE A 346 19.93 7.55 -4.50
CA PHE A 346 21.00 6.61 -4.22
C PHE A 346 21.73 6.23 -5.51
N GLY A 347 23.05 6.40 -5.52
CA GLY A 347 23.88 6.24 -6.72
C GLY A 347 23.43 7.17 -7.85
N HIS A 348 23.10 6.59 -9.02
CA HIS A 348 22.64 7.31 -10.20
C HIS A 348 21.12 7.52 -10.23
N LEU A 349 20.37 6.94 -9.30
CA LEU A 349 18.91 6.95 -9.29
C LEU A 349 18.39 7.93 -8.24
N GLU A 350 17.22 8.46 -8.50
CA GLU A 350 16.42 9.27 -7.60
C GLU A 350 15.24 8.46 -7.04
N THR A 351 14.45 9.08 -6.18
CA THR A 351 13.24 8.49 -5.64
C THR A 351 12.06 9.46 -5.76
N THR A 352 10.86 8.98 -5.51
CA THR A 352 9.67 9.83 -5.45
C THR A 352 9.45 10.45 -4.05
N HIS A 353 10.48 10.48 -3.22
CA HIS A 353 10.51 11.13 -1.91
C HIS A 353 9.88 12.54 -1.92
N ASN A 354 10.18 13.31 -2.97
CA ASN A 354 9.67 14.67 -3.16
C ASN A 354 8.14 14.76 -3.32
N GLN A 355 7.43 13.64 -3.52
CA GLN A 355 5.97 13.60 -3.61
C GLN A 355 5.28 13.42 -2.26
N ILE A 356 5.99 12.93 -1.23
CA ILE A 356 5.39 12.59 0.07
C ILE A 356 4.85 13.83 0.78
N LYS A 357 5.66 14.87 0.93
CA LYS A 357 5.23 16.09 1.60
C LYS A 357 4.10 16.83 0.86
N PRO A 358 4.13 17.01 -0.46
CA PRO A 358 2.99 17.57 -1.21
C PRO A 358 1.71 16.75 -1.07
N THR A 359 1.80 15.41 -0.97
CA THR A 359 0.64 14.54 -0.71
C THR A 359 0.03 14.84 0.67
N LEU A 360 0.86 14.94 1.70
CA LEU A 360 0.43 15.31 3.04
C LEU A 360 -0.28 16.66 3.05
N GLU A 361 0.34 17.68 2.44
CA GLU A 361 -0.22 19.03 2.31
C GLU A 361 -1.55 19.02 1.57
N ALA A 362 -1.66 18.24 0.48
CA ALA A 362 -2.90 18.08 -0.26
C ALA A 362 -4.01 17.47 0.59
N ILE A 363 -3.72 16.43 1.39
CA ILE A 363 -4.71 15.80 2.28
C ILE A 363 -5.19 16.78 3.35
N ILE A 364 -4.28 17.52 3.98
CA ILE A 364 -4.63 18.53 4.98
C ILE A 364 -5.56 19.60 4.36
N ASP A 365 -5.18 20.13 3.21
CA ASP A 365 -5.99 21.14 2.51
C ASP A 365 -7.37 20.62 2.13
N LEU A 366 -7.43 19.39 1.60
CA LEU A 366 -8.69 18.80 1.11
C LEU A 366 -9.63 18.38 2.24
N THR A 367 -9.10 18.02 3.41
CA THR A 367 -9.92 17.69 4.59
C THR A 367 -10.48 18.93 5.27
N THR A 368 -9.85 20.08 5.11
CA THR A 368 -10.20 21.35 5.78
C THR A 368 -10.72 22.43 4.84
N ARG A 369 -11.20 22.09 3.65
CA ARG A 369 -11.74 23.05 2.67
C ARG A 369 -12.77 23.98 3.31
N GLY A 370 -12.54 25.29 3.18
CA GLY A 370 -13.39 26.33 3.77
C GLY A 370 -14.76 26.51 3.10
N ASN A 371 -15.54 27.46 3.58
CA ASN A 371 -16.90 27.76 3.08
C ASN A 371 -16.92 28.13 1.59
N ASP A 372 -15.86 28.74 1.06
CA ASP A 372 -15.77 29.10 -0.37
C ASP A 372 -15.74 27.88 -1.29
N ALA A 373 -15.08 26.80 -0.87
CA ALA A 373 -15.08 25.54 -1.61
C ALA A 373 -16.46 24.88 -1.60
N LYS A 374 -17.17 24.90 -0.44
CA LYS A 374 -18.53 24.41 -0.32
C LYS A 374 -19.52 25.21 -1.19
N ALA A 375 -19.35 26.54 -1.27
CA ALA A 375 -20.16 27.39 -2.14
C ALA A 375 -19.99 27.05 -3.64
N LYS A 376 -18.86 26.47 -4.02
CA LYS A 376 -18.57 25.97 -5.37
C LYS A 376 -19.00 24.50 -5.58
N GLY A 377 -19.65 23.87 -4.61
CA GLY A 377 -20.07 22.47 -4.67
C GLY A 377 -18.95 21.45 -4.48
N LEU A 378 -17.74 21.88 -4.08
CA LEU A 378 -16.62 21.00 -3.82
C LEU A 378 -16.80 20.31 -2.46
N LYS A 379 -16.51 19.00 -2.41
CA LYS A 379 -16.61 18.23 -1.17
C LYS A 379 -15.27 18.21 -0.43
N ASN A 380 -15.33 18.10 0.88
CA ASN A 380 -14.14 17.79 1.67
C ASN A 380 -13.75 16.33 1.46
N LEU A 381 -12.46 16.04 1.49
CA LEU A 381 -11.96 14.68 1.56
C LEU A 381 -12.30 14.11 2.96
N GLU A 382 -13.06 13.03 3.01
CA GLU A 382 -13.23 12.26 4.24
C GLU A 382 -12.01 11.35 4.39
N PHE A 383 -11.19 11.60 5.41
CA PHE A 383 -10.01 10.80 5.71
C PHE A 383 -10.09 10.23 7.13
N THR A 384 -9.76 8.96 7.30
CA THR A 384 -9.77 8.29 8.62
C THR A 384 -8.64 8.74 9.53
N GLY A 385 -7.60 9.38 8.99
CA GLY A 385 -6.40 9.80 9.71
C GLY A 385 -5.32 8.70 9.80
N HIS A 386 -5.43 7.61 9.07
CA HIS A 386 -4.51 6.47 9.13
C HIS A 386 -3.38 6.61 8.11
N TRP A 387 -2.16 6.83 8.61
CA TRP A 387 -0.91 6.83 7.85
C TRP A 387 -0.12 5.58 8.17
N GLU A 388 0.36 4.89 7.15
CA GLU A 388 1.15 3.68 7.31
C GLU A 388 2.39 3.75 6.43
N VAL A 389 3.59 3.71 7.04
CA VAL A 389 4.84 3.57 6.28
C VAL A 389 4.91 2.15 5.75
N GLU A 390 5.13 2.02 4.45
CA GLU A 390 5.24 0.74 3.79
C GLU A 390 6.49 0.68 2.91
N THR A 391 7.55 0.07 3.45
CA THR A 391 8.83 -0.14 2.76
C THR A 391 9.19 -1.61 2.76
N TYR A 392 8.48 -2.41 1.98
CA TYR A 392 8.71 -3.86 1.92
C TYR A 392 10.10 -4.23 1.36
N ALA A 393 10.75 -3.32 0.66
CA ALA A 393 12.06 -3.54 0.05
C ALA A 393 13.18 -3.84 1.05
N TRP A 394 13.03 -3.56 2.35
CA TRP A 394 14.06 -3.87 3.35
C TRP A 394 14.50 -5.33 3.33
N SER A 395 13.61 -6.26 3.00
CA SER A 395 13.92 -7.69 2.93
C SER A 395 14.69 -8.09 1.67
N VAL A 396 14.57 -7.31 0.58
CA VAL A 396 15.16 -7.60 -0.75
C VAL A 396 16.16 -6.54 -1.21
N PHE A 397 16.34 -5.45 -0.46
CA PHE A 397 17.27 -4.38 -0.82
C PHE A 397 18.72 -4.91 -0.79
N PRO A 398 19.46 -4.84 -1.91
CA PRO A 398 20.80 -5.41 -2.01
C PRO A 398 21.78 -4.80 -1.00
N ASP A 399 22.54 -5.62 -0.28
CA ASP A 399 23.55 -5.15 0.67
C ASP A 399 24.60 -4.23 0.00
N SER A 400 24.90 -4.49 -1.30
CA SER A 400 25.81 -3.64 -2.09
C SER A 400 25.33 -2.23 -2.33
N LEU A 401 24.03 -1.96 -2.16
CA LEU A 401 23.41 -0.62 -2.27
C LEU A 401 23.16 0.02 -0.91
N ARG A 402 23.40 -0.71 0.20
CA ARG A 402 23.33 -0.18 1.56
C ARG A 402 24.60 0.57 1.89
N GLN A 403 24.59 1.89 1.67
CA GLN A 403 25.73 2.78 1.94
C GLN A 403 25.31 3.93 2.86
N GLY A 404 26.26 4.56 3.52
CA GLY A 404 26.00 5.67 4.44
C GLY A 404 25.08 5.25 5.59
N ASP A 405 24.00 5.97 5.79
CA ASP A 405 23.04 5.76 6.89
C ASP A 405 22.30 4.41 6.80
N LEU A 406 22.31 3.75 5.65
CA LEU A 406 21.72 2.42 5.43
C LEU A 406 22.69 1.27 5.71
N ALA A 407 23.98 1.55 5.95
CA ALA A 407 24.97 0.51 6.21
C ALA A 407 24.61 -0.30 7.46
N ILE A 408 24.78 -1.63 7.38
CA ILE A 408 24.62 -2.51 8.53
C ILE A 408 25.93 -2.48 9.32
N GLU A 409 25.85 -2.06 10.58
CA GLU A 409 27.02 -2.06 11.48
C GLU A 409 27.46 -3.49 11.80
N ASP A 410 28.77 -3.71 11.98
CA ASP A 410 29.38 -5.05 12.10
C ASP A 410 28.78 -5.94 13.21
N GLU A 411 28.21 -5.37 14.26
CA GLU A 411 27.59 -6.11 15.37
C GLU A 411 26.05 -6.20 15.30
N MET A 412 25.43 -5.62 14.27
CA MET A 412 23.97 -5.53 14.14
C MET A 412 23.40 -6.70 13.34
N THR A 413 22.34 -7.34 13.86
CA THR A 413 21.59 -8.31 13.07
C THR A 413 20.73 -7.62 12.00
N ARG A 414 20.32 -8.36 10.95
CA ARG A 414 19.38 -7.83 9.92
C ARG A 414 18.09 -7.31 10.52
N ASP A 415 17.51 -8.00 11.51
CA ASP A 415 16.28 -7.56 12.19
C ASP A 415 16.48 -6.26 12.95
N GLN A 416 17.64 -6.09 13.59
CA GLN A 416 17.99 -4.85 14.31
C GLN A 416 18.22 -3.68 13.33
N ALA A 417 18.85 -3.93 12.19
CA ALA A 417 19.02 -2.93 11.14
C ALA A 417 17.66 -2.52 10.57
N MET A 418 16.79 -3.49 10.24
CA MET A 418 15.43 -3.25 9.79
C MET A 418 14.63 -2.42 10.81
N ALA A 419 14.68 -2.78 12.09
CA ALA A 419 13.99 -2.03 13.14
C ALA A 419 14.52 -0.59 13.30
N ARG A 420 15.85 -0.37 13.12
CA ARG A 420 16.45 0.96 13.09
C ARG A 420 15.89 1.79 11.93
N ASP A 421 15.88 1.19 10.77
CA ASP A 421 15.50 1.89 9.54
C ASP A 421 14.00 2.24 9.53
N ILE A 422 13.13 1.31 9.98
CA ILE A 422 11.70 1.59 10.20
C ILE A 422 11.49 2.71 11.23
N ALA A 423 12.22 2.70 12.35
CA ALA A 423 12.11 3.76 13.34
C ALA A 423 12.51 5.13 12.75
N HIS A 424 13.56 5.16 11.92
CA HIS A 424 13.99 6.38 11.22
C HIS A 424 12.91 6.88 10.23
N GLU A 425 12.30 6.00 9.45
CA GLU A 425 11.20 6.37 8.55
C GLU A 425 10.02 6.99 9.30
N LEU A 426 9.61 6.37 10.40
CA LEU A 426 8.53 6.88 11.24
C LEU A 426 8.85 8.25 11.84
N ASP A 427 10.06 8.44 12.37
CA ASP A 427 10.51 9.72 12.94
C ASP A 427 10.62 10.80 11.87
N TRP A 428 11.12 10.45 10.68
CA TRP A 428 11.19 11.34 9.54
C TRP A 428 9.80 11.82 9.12
N PHE A 429 8.84 10.89 8.91
CA PHE A 429 7.49 11.26 8.49
C PHE A 429 6.72 12.02 9.59
N GLU A 430 6.89 11.66 10.87
CA GLU A 430 6.32 12.40 11.99
C GLU A 430 6.79 13.87 11.99
N SER A 431 8.05 14.10 11.61
CA SER A 431 8.59 15.47 11.47
C SER A 431 7.92 16.26 10.33
N CYS A 432 7.39 15.57 9.31
CA CYS A 432 6.60 16.21 8.24
C CYS A 432 5.18 16.58 8.70
N LEU A 433 4.57 15.76 9.60
CA LEU A 433 3.24 15.99 10.15
C LEU A 433 3.18 17.17 11.15
N THR A 434 4.31 17.52 11.77
CA THR A 434 4.38 18.52 12.85
C THR A 434 4.83 19.91 12.39
N ARG A 435 5.17 20.08 11.12
CA ARG A 435 5.58 21.34 10.50
C ARG A 435 4.43 21.99 9.76
#